data_e5ac0caf28dca2229601caf01b976614
#
_entry.id   e5ac0caf28dca2229601caf01b976614
#
_cell.length_a   1.000
_cell.length_b   1.000
_cell.length_c   1.000
_cell.angle_alpha   90.00
_cell.angle_beta   90.00
_cell.angle_gamma   90.00
#
_symmetry.space_group_name_H-M   'P 1'
#
loop_
_entity.id
_entity.type
_entity.pdbx_description
1 polymer ?
#
loop_
_entity_poly.entity_id
_entity_poly.type
_entity_poly.pdbx_seq_one_letter_code
_entity_poly.pdbx_strand_id
1 'polypeptide(L)'
;VCRRIRAESVVPIIFLTALEAISERVAGLDLGADDYLSKPFSPKELEARIATILRRMGPNISVQETKEVPSGKGVMKFGTLVVDTNRRQVSRAGERISLTYTEFSLLELLFDEPGKVVPRAEILEQLWGYPPRRAADLRVVDVYVARLRGKLEPDPRNPELILTVRG
;
A
#
# COMPACT_ATOMS: atom_id res chain seq x y z
N VAL A 1 -8.50 -5.41 -17.37
CA VAL A 1 -9.20 -6.01 -16.23
C VAL A 1 -8.89 -5.22 -14.95
N CYS A 2 -7.62 -5.10 -14.48
CA CYS A 2 -7.27 -4.47 -13.20
C CYS A 2 -7.82 -3.04 -13.07
N ARG A 3 -7.62 -2.16 -14.06
CA ARG A 3 -8.16 -0.79 -14.04
C ARG A 3 -9.68 -0.74 -13.86
N ARG A 4 -10.43 -1.66 -14.48
CA ARG A 4 -11.89 -1.73 -14.33
C ARG A 4 -12.28 -2.12 -12.91
N ILE A 5 -11.61 -3.13 -12.34
CA ILE A 5 -11.85 -3.51 -10.94
C ILE A 5 -11.54 -2.36 -9.99
N ARG A 6 -10.44 -1.64 -10.24
CA ARG A 6 -10.03 -0.49 -9.39
C ARG A 6 -10.94 0.73 -9.49
N ALA A 7 -11.67 0.88 -10.58
CA ALA A 7 -12.68 1.94 -10.70
C ALA A 7 -13.86 1.73 -9.73
N GLU A 8 -14.13 0.47 -9.34
CA GLU A 8 -15.31 0.10 -8.56
C GLU A 8 -14.95 -0.50 -7.19
N SER A 9 -13.70 -0.96 -7.00
CA SER A 9 -13.33 -1.72 -5.81
C SER A 9 -11.86 -1.56 -5.41
N VAL A 10 -11.61 -1.64 -4.11
CA VAL A 10 -10.27 -1.72 -3.51
C VAL A 10 -9.86 -3.16 -3.15
N VAL A 11 -10.60 -4.16 -3.64
CA VAL A 11 -10.31 -5.58 -3.40
C VAL A 11 -8.85 -5.91 -3.75
N PRO A 12 -8.12 -6.68 -2.94
CA PRO A 12 -6.75 -7.07 -3.25
C PRO A 12 -6.63 -7.83 -4.58
N ILE A 13 -5.61 -7.51 -5.35
CA ILE A 13 -5.34 -8.12 -6.65
C ILE A 13 -3.88 -8.60 -6.68
N ILE A 14 -3.68 -9.88 -6.93
CA ILE A 14 -2.36 -10.47 -7.20
C ILE A 14 -2.27 -10.80 -8.67
N PHE A 15 -1.24 -10.33 -9.35
CA PHE A 15 -0.95 -10.74 -10.72
C PHE A 15 -0.12 -12.01 -10.76
N LEU A 16 -0.60 -13.01 -11.51
CA LEU A 16 0.15 -14.21 -11.85
C LEU A 16 0.66 -14.07 -13.28
N THR A 17 1.94 -13.81 -13.46
CA THR A 17 2.52 -13.45 -14.76
C THR A 17 3.68 -14.33 -15.17
N ALA A 18 3.84 -14.57 -16.47
CA ALA A 18 5.04 -15.17 -17.06
C ALA A 18 6.13 -14.13 -17.35
N LEU A 19 5.84 -12.84 -17.14
CA LEU A 19 6.74 -11.74 -17.45
C LEU A 19 7.85 -11.65 -16.40
N GLU A 20 9.09 -11.81 -16.84
CA GLU A 20 10.27 -11.74 -15.98
C GLU A 20 10.86 -10.33 -15.88
N ALA A 21 10.59 -9.49 -16.90
CA ALA A 21 11.15 -8.15 -16.95
C ALA A 21 10.58 -7.26 -15.83
N ILE A 22 11.46 -6.58 -15.13
CA ILE A 22 11.12 -5.68 -14.02
C ILE A 22 10.19 -4.56 -14.48
N SER A 23 10.41 -4.02 -15.68
CA SER A 23 9.58 -2.97 -16.28
C SER A 23 8.13 -3.40 -16.45
N GLU A 24 7.89 -4.66 -16.82
CA GLU A 24 6.54 -5.21 -17.01
C GLU A 24 5.85 -5.49 -15.67
N ARG A 25 6.60 -5.90 -14.66
CA ARG A 25 6.09 -6.05 -13.29
C ARG A 25 5.68 -4.70 -12.70
N VAL A 26 6.53 -3.68 -12.87
CA VAL A 26 6.24 -2.29 -12.48
C VAL A 26 4.98 -1.80 -13.18
N ALA A 27 4.87 -2.01 -14.51
CA ALA A 27 3.68 -1.64 -15.26
C ALA A 27 2.41 -2.35 -14.76
N GLY A 28 2.51 -3.63 -14.38
CA GLY A 28 1.42 -4.37 -13.76
C GLY A 28 0.99 -3.79 -12.41
N LEU A 29 1.96 -3.45 -11.58
CA LEU A 29 1.70 -2.78 -10.32
C LEU A 29 1.08 -1.40 -10.56
N ASP A 30 1.55 -0.60 -11.51
CA ASP A 30 0.98 0.71 -11.85
C ASP A 30 -0.48 0.66 -12.28
N LEU A 31 -0.97 -0.50 -12.73
CA LEU A 31 -2.39 -0.73 -13.02
C LEU A 31 -3.25 -0.89 -11.75
N GLY A 32 -2.65 -0.94 -10.56
CA GLY A 32 -3.39 -1.03 -9.30
C GLY A 32 -3.31 -2.40 -8.60
N ALA A 33 -2.49 -3.35 -9.06
CA ALA A 33 -2.30 -4.61 -8.34
C ALA A 33 -1.64 -4.38 -6.98
N ASP A 34 -1.89 -5.28 -6.02
CA ASP A 34 -1.32 -5.23 -4.66
C ASP A 34 -0.07 -6.10 -4.54
N ASP A 35 0.07 -7.10 -5.38
CA ASP A 35 1.28 -7.91 -5.48
C ASP A 35 1.35 -8.56 -6.86
N TYR A 36 2.49 -9.16 -7.17
CA TYR A 36 2.68 -9.99 -8.35
C TYR A 36 3.47 -11.25 -8.01
N LEU A 37 3.26 -12.31 -8.79
CA LEU A 37 3.97 -13.57 -8.68
C LEU A 37 4.32 -14.08 -10.08
N SER A 38 5.62 -14.26 -10.33
CA SER A 38 6.10 -14.73 -11.63
C SER A 38 6.01 -16.26 -11.75
N LYS A 39 5.57 -16.72 -12.92
CA LYS A 39 5.60 -18.15 -13.29
C LYS A 39 7.00 -18.58 -13.70
N PRO A 40 7.47 -19.78 -13.31
CA PRO A 40 6.78 -20.75 -12.46
C PRO A 40 6.84 -20.39 -10.99
N PHE A 41 5.75 -20.62 -10.24
CA PHE A 41 5.67 -20.40 -8.79
C PHE A 41 5.18 -21.67 -8.08
N SER A 42 5.52 -21.81 -6.81
CA SER A 42 4.99 -22.90 -6.00
C SER A 42 3.62 -22.51 -5.41
N PRO A 43 2.69 -23.49 -5.23
CA PRO A 43 1.43 -23.21 -4.51
C PRO A 43 1.66 -22.60 -3.13
N LYS A 44 2.69 -23.05 -2.41
CA LYS A 44 3.06 -22.51 -1.10
C LYS A 44 3.44 -21.03 -1.14
N GLU A 45 4.10 -20.59 -2.20
CA GLU A 45 4.44 -19.17 -2.36
C GLU A 45 3.19 -18.33 -2.60
N LEU A 46 2.26 -18.80 -3.42
CA LEU A 46 0.98 -18.12 -3.63
C LEU A 46 0.16 -18.06 -2.34
N GLU A 47 0.06 -19.17 -1.60
CA GLU A 47 -0.62 -19.22 -0.31
C GLU A 47 -0.03 -18.23 0.69
N ALA A 48 1.29 -18.14 0.80
CA ALA A 48 1.97 -17.22 1.70
C ALA A 48 1.66 -15.74 1.36
N ARG A 49 1.60 -15.38 0.08
CA ARG A 49 1.24 -14.03 -0.38
C ARG A 49 -0.23 -13.72 -0.10
N ILE A 50 -1.13 -14.65 -0.40
CA ILE A 50 -2.56 -14.50 -0.08
C ILE A 50 -2.73 -14.31 1.44
N ALA A 51 -2.12 -15.18 2.26
CA ALA A 51 -2.18 -15.09 3.71
C ALA A 51 -1.65 -13.73 4.23
N THR A 52 -0.56 -13.23 3.64
CA THR A 52 0.00 -11.93 4.00
C THR A 52 -0.95 -10.79 3.70
N ILE A 53 -1.62 -10.80 2.54
CA ILE A 53 -2.61 -9.79 2.16
C ILE A 53 -3.83 -9.88 3.08
N LEU A 54 -4.38 -11.09 3.28
CA LEU A 54 -5.58 -11.29 4.11
C LEU A 54 -5.34 -10.92 5.58
N ARG A 55 -4.15 -11.22 6.13
CA ARG A 55 -3.79 -10.81 7.50
C ARG A 55 -3.84 -9.31 7.69
N ARG A 56 -3.46 -8.51 6.69
CA ARG A 56 -3.54 -7.04 6.72
C ARG A 56 -4.96 -6.53 6.63
N MET A 57 -5.86 -7.29 5.98
CA MET A 57 -7.26 -6.90 5.90
C MET A 57 -7.94 -6.90 7.28
N GLY A 58 -7.36 -7.62 8.26
CA GLY A 58 -7.92 -7.74 9.62
C GLY A 58 -9.27 -8.44 9.66
N PRO A 59 -9.83 -8.70 10.86
CA PRO A 59 -11.15 -9.33 11.01
C PRO A 59 -12.32 -8.42 10.61
N ASN A 60 -12.10 -7.18 10.21
CA ASN A 60 -13.15 -6.21 9.88
C ASN A 60 -13.47 -6.19 8.37
N ILE A 61 -13.85 -7.34 7.79
CA ILE A 61 -14.70 -7.38 6.60
C ILE A 61 -16.16 -7.34 7.07
N SER A 62 -16.56 -6.25 7.64
CA SER A 62 -17.99 -5.95 7.82
C SER A 62 -18.24 -4.54 7.30
N VAL A 63 -18.86 -4.50 6.13
CA VAL A 63 -19.64 -3.36 5.68
C VAL A 63 -20.70 -3.13 6.75
N GLN A 64 -20.47 -2.25 7.69
CA GLN A 64 -21.53 -1.69 8.52
C GLN A 64 -21.28 -0.22 8.82
N GLU A 65 -22.36 0.49 8.58
CA GLU A 65 -22.57 1.91 8.77
C GLU A 65 -22.28 2.38 10.20
N THR A 66 -21.70 3.60 10.25
CA THR A 66 -21.87 4.60 11.30
C THR A 66 -22.12 4.16 12.73
N LYS A 67 -21.08 4.27 13.58
CA LYS A 67 -21.22 4.82 14.92
C LYS A 67 -19.98 5.63 15.24
N GLU A 68 -20.21 6.83 15.74
CA GLU A 68 -19.19 7.76 16.23
C GLU A 68 -18.28 7.04 17.24
N VAL A 69 -16.98 7.03 16.96
CA VAL A 69 -15.98 6.51 17.87
C VAL A 69 -15.18 7.68 18.44
N PRO A 70 -14.97 7.72 19.77
CA PRO A 70 -14.36 8.86 20.47
C PRO A 70 -12.94 9.14 19.96
N SER A 71 -12.61 10.42 19.92
CA SER A 71 -11.28 10.95 19.66
C SER A 71 -10.24 10.36 20.62
N GLY A 72 -9.39 9.47 20.14
CA GLY A 72 -8.26 8.93 20.89
C GLY A 72 -7.58 7.82 20.11
N LYS A 73 -6.28 7.82 19.99
CA LYS A 73 -5.41 6.77 19.42
C LYS A 73 -5.94 6.14 18.12
N GLY A 74 -5.59 6.70 16.98
CA GLY A 74 -5.90 6.16 15.67
C GLY A 74 -6.25 7.19 14.61
N VAL A 75 -6.44 8.47 14.99
CA VAL A 75 -6.63 9.56 14.04
C VAL A 75 -5.43 10.46 14.06
N MET A 76 -4.73 10.55 12.93
CA MET A 76 -3.58 11.44 12.74
C MET A 76 -3.96 12.56 11.77
N LYS A 77 -3.48 13.78 12.05
CA LYS A 77 -3.72 14.96 11.22
C LYS A 77 -2.41 15.58 10.78
N PHE A 78 -2.28 15.81 9.48
CA PHE A 78 -1.15 16.48 8.86
C PHE A 78 -1.68 17.61 7.95
N GLY A 79 -1.75 18.82 8.48
CA GLY A 79 -2.43 19.92 7.80
C GLY A 79 -3.91 19.59 7.56
N THR A 80 -4.33 19.54 6.29
CA THR A 80 -5.69 19.18 5.88
C THR A 80 -5.90 17.67 5.69
N LEU A 81 -4.82 16.86 5.76
CA LEU A 81 -4.88 15.42 5.65
C LEU A 81 -5.24 14.81 6.99
N VAL A 82 -6.26 13.94 7.00
CA VAL A 82 -6.71 13.18 8.16
C VAL A 82 -6.61 11.70 7.82
N VAL A 83 -5.89 10.93 8.64
CA VAL A 83 -5.73 9.49 8.54
C VAL A 83 -6.38 8.84 9.75
N ASP A 84 -7.44 8.07 9.53
CA ASP A 84 -8.12 7.27 10.56
C ASP A 84 -7.69 5.81 10.40
N THR A 85 -6.78 5.36 11.25
CA THR A 85 -6.25 3.99 11.20
C THR A 85 -7.27 2.96 11.67
N ASN A 86 -8.20 3.34 12.55
CA ASN A 86 -9.24 2.42 13.02
C ASN A 86 -10.25 2.08 11.93
N ARG A 87 -10.61 3.09 11.11
CA ARG A 87 -11.54 2.92 9.99
C ARG A 87 -10.84 2.63 8.67
N ARG A 88 -9.51 2.68 8.64
CA ARG A 88 -8.68 2.62 7.42
C ARG A 88 -9.14 3.63 6.37
N GLN A 89 -9.35 4.85 6.80
CA GLN A 89 -9.84 5.94 5.95
C GLN A 89 -8.86 7.10 5.92
N VAL A 90 -8.76 7.70 4.76
CA VAL A 90 -7.96 8.91 4.55
C VAL A 90 -8.84 9.94 3.90
N SER A 91 -8.76 11.18 4.39
CA SER A 91 -9.46 12.31 3.81
C SER A 91 -8.57 13.56 3.78
N ARG A 92 -8.80 14.44 2.82
CA ARG A 92 -8.17 15.76 2.74
C ARG A 92 -9.25 16.83 2.61
N ALA A 93 -9.22 17.81 3.47
CA ALA A 93 -10.23 18.86 3.51
C ALA A 93 -11.69 18.34 3.54
N GLY A 94 -11.90 17.18 4.16
CA GLY A 94 -13.20 16.50 4.22
C GLY A 94 -13.50 15.55 3.05
N GLU A 95 -12.74 15.61 1.96
CA GLU A 95 -12.92 14.70 0.83
C GLU A 95 -12.17 13.40 1.06
N ARG A 96 -12.85 12.27 0.82
CA ARG A 96 -12.27 10.93 1.00
C ARG A 96 -11.28 10.59 -0.11
N ILE A 97 -10.09 10.11 0.28
CA ILE A 97 -9.07 9.59 -0.62
C ILE A 97 -9.13 8.06 -0.60
N SER A 98 -9.38 7.46 -1.79
CA SER A 98 -9.44 6.01 -1.92
C SER A 98 -8.04 5.40 -2.02
N LEU A 99 -7.65 4.61 -1.02
CA LEU A 99 -6.42 3.83 -1.00
C LEU A 99 -6.74 2.34 -1.10
N THR A 100 -5.89 1.58 -1.80
CA THR A 100 -5.92 0.11 -1.72
C THR A 100 -5.42 -0.34 -0.35
N TYR A 101 -5.62 -1.63 -0.03
CA TYR A 101 -5.14 -2.19 1.24
C TYR A 101 -3.64 -2.04 1.41
N THR A 102 -2.87 -2.31 0.37
CA THR A 102 -1.40 -2.21 0.43
C THR A 102 -0.94 -0.76 0.55
N GLU A 103 -1.58 0.17 -0.17
CA GLU A 103 -1.29 1.60 -0.05
C GLU A 103 -1.59 2.11 1.36
N PHE A 104 -2.71 1.70 1.94
CA PHE A 104 -3.04 2.10 3.31
C PHE A 104 -2.07 1.49 4.33
N SER A 105 -1.69 0.21 4.18
CA SER A 105 -0.72 -0.44 5.08
C SER A 105 0.68 0.18 4.98
N LEU A 106 1.08 0.62 3.78
CA LEU A 106 2.31 1.40 3.62
C LEU A 106 2.22 2.74 4.33
N LEU A 107 1.08 3.42 4.22
CA LEU A 107 0.85 4.68 4.92
C LEU A 107 0.91 4.50 6.44
N GLU A 108 0.25 3.48 6.99
CA GLU A 108 0.31 3.14 8.42
C GLU A 108 1.74 2.93 8.87
N LEU A 109 2.52 2.12 8.14
CA LEU A 109 3.91 1.82 8.47
C LEU A 109 4.78 3.07 8.50
N LEU A 110 4.60 3.97 7.53
CA LEU A 110 5.39 5.21 7.46
C LEU A 110 4.98 6.22 8.54
N PHE A 111 3.73 6.17 9.01
CA PHE A 111 3.19 7.10 9.98
C PHE A 111 3.22 6.60 11.43
N ASP A 112 3.57 5.34 11.64
CA ASP A 112 3.70 4.76 12.98
C ASP A 112 4.79 5.50 13.80
N GLU A 113 5.90 5.85 13.15
CA GLU A 113 6.97 6.65 13.75
C GLU A 113 7.32 7.84 12.83
N PRO A 114 6.62 8.99 12.92
CA PRO A 114 6.89 10.15 12.10
C PRO A 114 8.34 10.64 12.25
N GLY A 115 8.99 10.91 11.12
CA GLY A 115 10.38 11.35 11.07
C GLY A 115 11.42 10.22 11.10
N LYS A 116 11.02 8.99 11.34
CA LYS A 116 11.90 7.82 11.24
C LYS A 116 12.14 7.43 9.78
N VAL A 117 13.39 7.10 9.48
CA VAL A 117 13.75 6.53 8.17
C VAL A 117 13.47 5.03 8.19
N VAL A 118 12.58 4.57 7.31
CA VAL A 118 12.26 3.16 7.15
C VAL A 118 12.98 2.62 5.91
N PRO A 119 13.90 1.65 6.04
CA PRO A 119 14.59 1.05 4.89
C PRO A 119 13.62 0.34 3.95
N ARG A 120 13.85 0.44 2.63
CA ARG A 120 13.02 -0.25 1.62
C ARG A 120 12.94 -1.76 1.82
N ALA A 121 14.03 -2.38 2.28
CA ALA A 121 14.04 -3.81 2.59
C ALA A 121 13.08 -4.16 3.72
N GLU A 122 13.04 -3.34 4.76
CA GLU A 122 12.12 -3.48 5.88
C GLU A 122 10.67 -3.30 5.43
N ILE A 123 10.39 -2.27 4.61
CA ILE A 123 9.06 -2.06 4.03
C ILE A 123 8.63 -3.29 3.22
N LEU A 124 9.53 -3.83 2.38
CA LEU A 124 9.24 -5.01 1.58
C LEU A 124 8.91 -6.22 2.46
N GLU A 125 9.72 -6.48 3.47
CA GLU A 125 9.52 -7.62 4.38
C GLU A 125 8.25 -7.49 5.19
N GLN A 126 7.98 -6.31 5.75
CA GLN A 126 6.78 -6.08 6.54
C GLN A 126 5.51 -6.14 5.69
N LEU A 127 5.52 -5.56 4.49
CA LEU A 127 4.33 -5.48 3.66
C LEU A 127 4.13 -6.68 2.73
N TRP A 128 5.16 -7.33 2.24
CA TRP A 128 5.01 -8.47 1.32
C TRP A 128 5.44 -9.80 1.93
N GLY A 129 6.06 -9.78 3.13
CA GLY A 129 6.38 -10.99 3.89
C GLY A 129 7.61 -11.73 3.37
N TYR A 130 8.45 -11.10 2.57
CA TYR A 130 9.70 -11.69 2.08
C TYR A 130 10.83 -10.65 2.02
N PRO A 131 12.07 -11.05 2.34
CA PRO A 131 13.21 -10.19 2.19
C PRO A 131 13.60 -10.01 0.72
N PRO A 132 14.26 -8.89 0.34
CA PRO A 132 14.70 -8.68 -1.02
C PRO A 132 15.76 -9.74 -1.40
N ARG A 133 15.54 -10.44 -2.49
CA ARG A 133 16.52 -11.36 -3.08
C ARG A 133 17.42 -10.66 -4.10
N ARG A 134 16.95 -9.57 -4.69
CA ARG A 134 17.64 -8.74 -5.69
C ARG A 134 17.27 -7.27 -5.43
N ALA A 135 18.16 -6.36 -5.82
CA ALA A 135 17.87 -4.93 -5.77
C ALA A 135 16.57 -4.55 -6.52
N ALA A 136 16.24 -5.32 -7.55
CA ALA A 136 15.01 -5.17 -8.32
C ALA A 136 13.72 -5.34 -7.50
N ASP A 137 13.74 -6.16 -6.46
CA ASP A 137 12.57 -6.40 -5.62
C ASP A 137 12.18 -5.14 -4.84
N LEU A 138 13.15 -4.27 -4.54
CA LEU A 138 12.91 -3.00 -3.86
C LEU A 138 12.12 -2.00 -4.71
N ARG A 139 12.10 -2.16 -6.04
CA ARG A 139 11.32 -1.29 -6.93
C ARG A 139 9.82 -1.36 -6.68
N VAL A 140 9.34 -2.48 -6.15
CA VAL A 140 7.93 -2.61 -5.72
C VAL A 140 7.59 -1.51 -4.72
N VAL A 141 8.47 -1.30 -3.74
CA VAL A 141 8.28 -0.24 -2.72
C VAL A 141 8.26 1.14 -3.37
N ASP A 142 9.17 1.40 -4.33
CA ASP A 142 9.21 2.69 -5.02
C ASP A 142 7.91 2.98 -5.80
N VAL A 143 7.31 1.96 -6.43
CA VAL A 143 6.02 2.08 -7.12
C VAL A 143 4.92 2.49 -6.14
N TYR A 144 4.83 1.83 -4.98
CA TYR A 144 3.80 2.15 -3.98
C TYR A 144 4.01 3.50 -3.33
N VAL A 145 5.26 3.89 -3.07
CA VAL A 145 5.59 5.25 -2.60
C VAL A 145 5.16 6.29 -3.65
N ALA A 146 5.44 6.06 -4.93
CA ALA A 146 5.02 6.96 -6.00
C ALA A 146 3.50 7.08 -6.08
N ARG A 147 2.76 5.98 -5.94
CA ARG A 147 1.29 5.98 -5.92
C ARG A 147 0.72 6.74 -4.72
N LEU A 148 1.27 6.50 -3.52
CA LEU A 148 0.86 7.24 -2.33
C LEU A 148 1.09 8.73 -2.51
N ARG A 149 2.26 9.13 -3.01
CA ARG A 149 2.54 10.53 -3.33
C ARG A 149 1.52 11.10 -4.31
N GLY A 150 1.21 10.36 -5.38
CA GLY A 150 0.20 10.77 -6.36
C GLY A 150 -1.20 11.00 -5.77
N LYS A 151 -1.53 10.36 -4.65
CA LYS A 151 -2.82 10.49 -3.97
C LYS A 151 -2.79 11.47 -2.80
N LEU A 152 -1.66 11.54 -2.09
CA LEU A 152 -1.55 12.24 -0.80
C LEU A 152 -0.75 13.54 -0.86
N GLU A 153 0.13 13.73 -1.84
CA GLU A 153 0.92 14.95 -1.96
C GLU A 153 0.21 15.99 -2.82
N PRO A 154 0.31 17.27 -2.50
CA PRO A 154 -0.13 18.34 -3.41
C PRO A 154 0.69 18.34 -4.71
N ASP A 155 2.01 18.16 -4.60
CA ASP A 155 2.92 17.93 -5.71
C ASP A 155 3.75 16.66 -5.48
N PRO A 156 3.47 15.56 -6.18
CA PRO A 156 4.22 14.30 -6.03
C PRO A 156 5.72 14.40 -6.36
N ARG A 157 6.12 15.44 -7.12
CA ARG A 157 7.53 15.66 -7.49
C ARG A 157 8.31 16.40 -6.40
N ASN A 158 7.61 17.19 -5.58
CA ASN A 158 8.14 17.88 -4.41
C ASN A 158 7.36 17.43 -3.16
N PRO A 159 7.56 16.17 -2.70
CA PRO A 159 6.79 15.63 -1.60
C PRO A 159 7.13 16.29 -0.26
N GLU A 160 6.10 16.55 0.53
CA GLU A 160 6.21 17.14 1.88
C GLU A 160 5.91 16.13 2.99
N LEU A 161 5.11 15.11 2.69
CA LEU A 161 4.68 14.09 3.67
C LEU A 161 5.56 12.85 3.63
N ILE A 162 5.82 12.31 2.43
CA ILE A 162 6.58 11.08 2.23
C ILE A 162 7.91 11.42 1.57
N LEU A 163 8.92 11.64 2.41
CA LEU A 163 10.25 12.05 1.95
C LEU A 163 11.11 10.84 1.54
N THR A 164 12.11 11.07 0.70
CA THR A 164 13.15 10.09 0.40
C THR A 164 14.47 10.57 0.96
N VAL A 165 15.04 9.80 1.88
CA VAL A 165 16.40 10.03 2.37
C VAL A 165 17.34 9.21 1.50
N ARG A 166 18.35 9.87 0.94
CA ARG A 166 19.46 9.21 0.22
C ARG A 166 20.55 8.92 1.24
N GLY A 167 20.87 7.65 1.39
CA GLY A 167 22.01 7.18 2.16
C GLY A 167 23.25 7.06 1.29
#